data_b649c692d0d347ba8ecd2fb80d2f94bd
#
_entry.id   b649c692d0d347ba8ecd2fb80d2f94bd
#
_cell.length_a   1.000
_cell.length_b   1.000
_cell.length_c   1.000
_cell.angle_alpha   90.00
_cell.angle_beta   90.00
_cell.angle_gamma   90.00
#
_symmetry.space_group_name_H-M   'P 1'
#
loop_
_entity.id
_entity.type
_entity.pdbx_description
1 polymer ?
#
loop_
_entity_poly.entity_id
_entity_poly.type
_entity_poly.pdbx_seq_one_letter_code
_entity_poly.pdbx_strand_id
1 'polypeptide(L)'
;MGLTSFELLLIALCAIGVGMAKTGLGGLGMVVVPILANIFGPKASTGILLLLLIMADFFGVWYYHRHAELKKIIQLMPSALVGILIGVYIGDKISNIHFQILLGAIIISGALMTLIKIDVKRNKSLSILIGFLGGFITMVGNAAGPIMSIYFLSMGFEKNKFIGTAA
;
A
#
# COMPACT_ATOMS: atom_id res chain seq x y z
N MET A 1 -25.86 -10.55 -4.82
CA MET A 1 -25.98 -9.11 -4.47
C MET A 1 -25.83 -8.34 -5.76
N GLY A 2 -26.90 -7.64 -6.21
CA GLY A 2 -26.79 -6.76 -7.38
C GLY A 2 -26.16 -5.45 -6.94
N LEU A 3 -25.02 -5.10 -7.52
CA LEU A 3 -24.42 -3.78 -7.31
C LEU A 3 -25.30 -2.72 -7.95
N THR A 4 -25.49 -1.61 -7.25
CA THR A 4 -26.20 -0.45 -7.79
C THR A 4 -25.35 0.25 -8.84
N SER A 5 -25.97 0.99 -9.78
CA SER A 5 -25.23 1.76 -10.79
C SER A 5 -24.25 2.76 -10.16
N PHE A 6 -24.58 3.28 -8.98
CA PHE A 6 -23.72 4.18 -8.22
C PHE A 6 -22.49 3.45 -7.66
N GLU A 7 -22.63 2.25 -7.13
CA GLU A 7 -21.50 1.44 -6.63
C GLU A 7 -20.56 1.04 -7.78
N LEU A 8 -21.11 0.69 -8.95
CA LEU A 8 -20.30 0.43 -10.14
C LEU A 8 -19.48 1.65 -10.57
N LEU A 9 -20.07 2.84 -10.52
CA LEU A 9 -19.35 4.09 -10.80
C LEU A 9 -18.21 4.31 -9.79
N LEU A 10 -18.47 4.09 -8.50
CA LEU A 10 -17.46 4.22 -7.45
C LEU A 10 -16.31 3.24 -7.65
N ILE A 11 -16.59 1.98 -8.01
CA ILE A 11 -15.58 0.96 -8.29
C ILE A 11 -14.72 1.37 -9.48
N ALA A 12 -15.32 1.89 -10.54
CA ALA A 12 -14.58 2.39 -11.71
C ALA A 12 -13.67 3.57 -11.35
N LEU A 13 -14.14 4.51 -10.55
CA LEU A 13 -13.34 5.62 -10.05
C LEU A 13 -12.20 5.13 -9.14
N CYS A 14 -12.46 4.12 -8.30
CA CYS A 14 -11.43 3.47 -7.48
C CYS A 14 -10.35 2.81 -8.35
N ALA A 15 -10.72 2.12 -9.42
CA ALA A 15 -9.77 1.50 -10.33
C ALA A 15 -8.87 2.54 -11.03
N ILE A 16 -9.45 3.66 -11.46
CA ILE A 16 -8.69 4.80 -12.00
C ILE A 16 -7.75 5.37 -10.93
N GLY A 17 -8.25 5.58 -9.71
CA GLY A 17 -7.46 6.08 -8.58
C GLY A 17 -6.27 5.19 -8.25
N VAL A 18 -6.44 3.86 -8.27
CA VAL A 18 -5.36 2.88 -8.08
C VAL A 18 -4.31 3.01 -9.20
N GLY A 19 -4.75 3.10 -10.46
CA GLY A 19 -3.85 3.30 -11.59
C GLY A 19 -3.04 4.61 -11.45
N MET A 20 -3.69 5.71 -11.08
CA MET A 20 -3.04 7.00 -10.83
C MET A 20 -2.06 6.96 -9.65
N ALA A 21 -2.38 6.22 -8.59
CA ALA A 21 -1.48 6.05 -7.45
C ALA A 21 -0.12 5.45 -7.87
N LYS A 22 -0.11 4.54 -8.84
CA LYS A 22 1.10 3.93 -9.38
C LYS A 22 1.94 4.85 -10.29
N THR A 23 1.39 5.95 -10.77
CA THR A 23 2.16 6.96 -11.52
C THR A 23 2.86 7.99 -10.63
N GLY A 24 2.86 7.79 -9.32
CA GLY A 24 3.55 8.63 -8.33
C GLY A 24 2.64 9.61 -7.58
N LEU A 25 1.32 9.56 -7.80
CA LEU A 25 0.34 10.28 -6.97
C LEU A 25 0.09 9.49 -5.68
N GLY A 26 1.09 9.48 -4.79
CA GLY A 26 0.99 8.81 -3.49
C GLY A 26 -0.20 9.30 -2.68
N GLY A 27 -0.83 8.37 -1.94
CA GLY A 27 -1.99 8.70 -1.09
C GLY A 27 -3.36 8.42 -1.70
N LEU A 28 -3.52 8.36 -3.03
CA LEU A 28 -4.81 7.99 -3.65
C LEU A 28 -5.27 6.59 -3.23
N GLY A 29 -4.36 5.64 -3.05
CA GLY A 29 -4.68 4.32 -2.54
C GLY A 29 -5.38 4.34 -1.19
N MET A 30 -5.02 5.28 -0.30
CA MET A 30 -5.65 5.42 1.02
C MET A 30 -7.11 5.86 0.94
N VAL A 31 -7.49 6.63 -0.09
CA VAL A 31 -8.88 7.06 -0.31
C VAL A 31 -9.71 5.93 -0.88
N VAL A 32 -9.12 5.09 -1.72
CA VAL A 32 -9.79 3.94 -2.35
C VAL A 32 -10.19 2.88 -1.32
N VAL A 33 -9.33 2.63 -0.33
CA VAL A 33 -9.55 1.59 0.69
C VAL A 33 -10.87 1.76 1.46
N PRO A 34 -11.20 2.92 2.07
CA PRO A 34 -12.46 3.09 2.78
C PRO A 34 -13.69 3.05 1.86
N ILE A 35 -13.57 3.48 0.61
CA ILE A 35 -14.67 3.40 -0.36
C ILE A 35 -15.02 1.94 -0.63
N LEU A 36 -14.03 1.12 -0.97
CA LEU A 36 -14.25 -0.32 -1.20
C LEU A 36 -14.69 -1.05 0.06
N ALA A 37 -14.16 -0.66 1.25
CA ALA A 37 -14.56 -1.24 2.52
C ALA A 37 -16.03 -0.97 2.85
N ASN A 38 -16.58 0.16 2.42
CA ASN A 38 -18.00 0.50 2.60
C ASN A 38 -18.91 -0.36 1.69
N ILE A 39 -18.48 -0.63 0.46
CA ILE A 39 -19.25 -1.40 -0.54
C ILE A 39 -19.22 -2.90 -0.23
N PHE A 40 -18.03 -3.45 0.03
CA PHE A 40 -17.80 -4.90 0.10
C PHE A 40 -17.54 -5.42 1.53
N GLY A 41 -17.39 -4.51 2.49
CA GLY A 41 -16.93 -4.84 3.84
C GLY A 41 -15.40 -4.83 3.98
N PRO A 42 -14.90 -4.68 5.21
CA PRO A 42 -13.49 -4.35 5.46
C PRO A 42 -12.51 -5.43 5.01
N LYS A 43 -12.80 -6.72 5.22
CA LYS A 43 -11.91 -7.81 4.81
C LYS A 43 -12.00 -8.12 3.31
N ALA A 44 -13.22 -8.14 2.73
CA ALA A 44 -13.41 -8.43 1.32
C ALA A 44 -12.83 -7.32 0.42
N SER A 45 -12.90 -6.06 0.85
CA SER A 45 -12.36 -4.93 0.11
C SER A 45 -10.85 -5.01 -0.10
N THR A 46 -10.09 -5.54 0.87
CA THR A 46 -8.65 -5.73 0.73
C THR A 46 -8.30 -6.75 -0.36
N GLY A 47 -9.09 -7.82 -0.48
CA GLY A 47 -8.93 -8.80 -1.56
C GLY A 47 -9.23 -8.21 -2.94
N ILE A 48 -10.31 -7.44 -3.07
CA ILE A 48 -10.69 -6.78 -4.33
C ILE A 48 -9.64 -5.73 -4.72
N LEU A 49 -9.19 -4.94 -3.75
CA LEU A 49 -8.13 -3.96 -3.97
C LEU A 49 -6.81 -4.61 -4.41
N LEU A 50 -6.49 -5.79 -3.87
CA LEU A 50 -5.30 -6.53 -4.27
C LEU A 50 -5.34 -6.90 -5.76
N LEU A 51 -6.49 -7.33 -6.28
CA LEU A 51 -6.65 -7.64 -7.71
C LEU A 51 -6.42 -6.38 -8.58
N LEU A 52 -7.00 -5.24 -8.20
CA LEU A 52 -6.79 -3.98 -8.90
C LEU A 52 -5.32 -3.55 -8.87
N LEU A 53 -4.64 -3.75 -7.73
CA LEU A 53 -3.23 -3.43 -7.58
C LEU A 53 -2.33 -4.34 -8.42
N ILE A 54 -2.58 -5.65 -8.45
CA ILE A 54 -1.82 -6.58 -9.30
C ILE A 54 -1.90 -6.15 -10.77
N MET A 55 -3.09 -5.77 -11.25
CA MET A 55 -3.25 -5.26 -12.61
C MET A 55 -2.45 -3.95 -12.83
N ALA A 56 -2.54 -3.02 -11.89
CA ALA A 56 -1.82 -1.76 -11.97
C ALA A 56 -0.29 -1.95 -11.87
N ASP A 57 0.17 -2.89 -11.02
CA ASP A 57 1.58 -3.25 -10.86
C ASP A 57 2.16 -3.89 -12.14
N PHE A 58 1.38 -4.70 -12.82
CA PHE A 58 1.81 -5.27 -14.10
C PHE A 58 2.21 -4.17 -15.10
N PHE A 59 1.40 -3.13 -15.24
CA PHE A 59 1.72 -1.98 -16.11
C PHE A 59 2.86 -1.11 -15.54
N GLY A 60 2.87 -0.90 -14.23
CA GLY A 60 3.91 -0.15 -13.53
C GLY A 60 5.29 -0.80 -13.70
N VAL A 61 5.38 -2.10 -13.44
CA VAL A 61 6.62 -2.86 -13.63
C VAL A 61 7.02 -2.89 -15.10
N TRP A 62 6.09 -3.15 -16.01
CA TRP A 62 6.39 -3.18 -17.45
C TRP A 62 7.03 -1.88 -17.93
N TYR A 63 6.53 -0.73 -17.48
CA TYR A 63 7.03 0.57 -17.92
C TYR A 63 8.29 1.02 -17.19
N TYR A 64 8.37 0.80 -15.86
CA TYR A 64 9.44 1.34 -15.01
C TYR A 64 10.51 0.33 -14.57
N HIS A 65 10.45 -0.96 -14.98
CA HIS A 65 11.39 -2.01 -14.54
C HIS A 65 12.88 -1.64 -14.69
N ARG A 66 13.23 -0.86 -15.72
CA ARG A 66 14.62 -0.42 -15.98
C ARG A 66 15.15 0.54 -14.91
N HIS A 67 14.28 1.18 -14.14
CA HIS A 67 14.64 2.13 -13.11
C HIS A 67 14.57 1.54 -11.70
N ALA A 68 14.10 0.29 -11.57
CA ALA A 68 13.94 -0.39 -10.30
C ALA A 68 15.29 -0.73 -9.64
N GLU A 69 15.41 -0.45 -8.35
CA GLU A 69 16.59 -0.82 -7.55
C GLU A 69 16.40 -2.19 -6.90
N LEU A 70 16.60 -3.27 -7.67
CA LEU A 70 16.40 -4.65 -7.23
C LEU A 70 17.12 -4.98 -5.91
N LYS A 71 18.33 -4.43 -5.71
CA LYS A 71 19.09 -4.62 -4.47
C LYS A 71 18.32 -4.16 -3.23
N LYS A 72 17.56 -3.07 -3.33
CA LYS A 72 16.75 -2.55 -2.25
C LYS A 72 15.49 -3.36 -2.03
N ILE A 73 14.87 -3.80 -3.11
CA ILE A 73 13.71 -4.69 -3.05
C ILE A 73 14.08 -5.98 -2.33
N ILE A 74 15.16 -6.65 -2.75
CA ILE A 74 15.65 -7.89 -2.13
C ILE A 74 16.03 -7.67 -0.65
N GLN A 75 16.57 -6.51 -0.29
CA GLN A 75 16.91 -6.19 1.10
C GLN A 75 15.66 -6.05 2.01
N LEU A 76 14.55 -5.50 1.48
CA LEU A 76 13.31 -5.29 2.22
C LEU A 76 12.42 -6.55 2.24
N MET A 77 12.50 -7.38 1.19
CA MET A 77 11.62 -8.52 0.96
C MET A 77 11.50 -9.49 2.14
N PRO A 78 12.59 -9.94 2.81
CA PRO A 78 12.46 -10.89 3.91
C PRO A 78 11.65 -10.34 5.08
N SER A 79 11.89 -9.09 5.47
CA SER A 79 11.15 -8.44 6.55
C SER A 79 9.71 -8.14 6.16
N ALA A 80 9.46 -7.76 4.90
CA ALA A 80 8.12 -7.54 4.38
C ALA A 80 7.30 -8.85 4.37
N LEU A 81 7.89 -9.97 3.97
CA LEU A 81 7.23 -11.28 4.02
C LEU A 81 6.82 -11.66 5.44
N VAL A 82 7.68 -11.44 6.42
CA VAL A 82 7.32 -11.67 7.84
C VAL A 82 6.15 -10.76 8.25
N GLY A 83 6.18 -9.50 7.86
CA GLY A 83 5.08 -8.56 8.10
C GLY A 83 3.76 -9.02 7.49
N ILE A 84 3.78 -9.47 6.22
CA ILE A 84 2.62 -10.02 5.52
C ILE A 84 2.06 -11.24 6.26
N LEU A 85 2.90 -12.22 6.61
CA LEU A 85 2.46 -13.42 7.30
C LEU A 85 1.80 -13.12 8.65
N ILE A 86 2.35 -12.18 9.41
CA ILE A 86 1.76 -11.71 10.66
C ILE A 86 0.44 -10.98 10.39
N GLY A 87 0.38 -10.16 9.35
CA GLY A 87 -0.85 -9.48 8.92
C GLY A 87 -1.97 -10.45 8.56
N VAL A 88 -1.67 -11.52 7.82
CA VAL A 88 -2.63 -12.61 7.51
C VAL A 88 -3.12 -13.27 8.80
N TYR A 89 -2.20 -13.69 9.67
CA TYR A 89 -2.54 -14.38 10.90
C TYR A 89 -3.43 -13.54 11.83
N ILE A 90 -3.12 -12.27 11.99
CA ILE A 90 -3.92 -11.34 12.80
C ILE A 90 -5.26 -11.07 12.11
N GLY A 91 -5.23 -10.76 10.80
CA GLY A 91 -6.42 -10.43 10.02
C GLY A 91 -7.47 -11.55 10.00
N ASP A 92 -7.02 -12.81 10.00
CA ASP A 92 -7.93 -13.96 10.06
C ASP A 92 -8.61 -14.10 11.43
N LYS A 93 -7.89 -13.83 12.52
CA LYS A 93 -8.38 -14.03 13.88
C LYS A 93 -9.27 -12.91 14.43
N ILE A 94 -9.11 -11.67 13.96
CA ILE A 94 -9.88 -10.54 14.48
C ILE A 94 -11.25 -10.43 13.79
N SER A 95 -12.23 -9.90 14.52
CA SER A 95 -13.56 -9.64 13.97
C SER A 95 -13.53 -8.51 12.93
N ASN A 96 -14.56 -8.42 12.09
CA ASN A 96 -14.69 -7.36 11.07
C ASN A 96 -14.62 -5.96 11.68
N ILE A 97 -15.17 -5.75 12.88
CA ILE A 97 -15.12 -4.46 13.58
C ILE A 97 -13.71 -4.09 13.97
N HIS A 98 -12.97 -5.03 14.58
CA HIS A 98 -11.57 -4.78 14.96
C HIS A 98 -10.67 -4.59 13.72
N PHE A 99 -10.95 -5.33 12.65
CA PHE A 99 -10.24 -5.15 11.39
C PHE A 99 -10.49 -3.76 10.79
N GLN A 100 -11.71 -3.25 10.85
CA GLN A 100 -12.08 -1.91 10.39
C GLN A 100 -11.40 -0.82 11.22
N ILE A 101 -11.33 -0.98 12.54
CA ILE A 101 -10.62 -0.04 13.43
C ILE A 101 -9.13 -0.03 13.10
N LEU A 102 -8.50 -1.22 12.93
CA LEU A 102 -7.11 -1.34 12.55
C LEU A 102 -6.83 -0.68 11.20
N LEU A 103 -7.69 -0.92 10.21
CA LEU A 103 -7.61 -0.30 8.89
C LEU A 103 -7.69 1.22 8.98
N GLY A 104 -8.66 1.76 9.73
CA GLY A 104 -8.80 3.19 9.95
C GLY A 104 -7.58 3.81 10.63
N ALA A 105 -7.04 3.15 11.65
CA ALA A 105 -5.83 3.61 12.34
C ALA A 105 -4.61 3.66 11.40
N ILE A 106 -4.45 2.65 10.53
CA ILE A 106 -3.39 2.61 9.53
C ILE A 106 -3.54 3.77 8.54
N ILE A 107 -4.74 4.02 8.03
CA ILE A 107 -5.01 5.10 7.06
C ILE A 107 -4.73 6.45 7.69
N ILE A 108 -5.22 6.70 8.90
CA ILE A 108 -5.01 7.96 9.62
C ILE A 108 -3.52 8.17 9.90
N SER A 109 -2.83 7.17 10.43
CA SER A 109 -1.40 7.26 10.70
C SER A 109 -0.59 7.49 9.43
N GLY A 110 -0.92 6.81 8.34
CA GLY A 110 -0.31 7.02 7.02
C GLY A 110 -0.54 8.44 6.50
N ALA A 111 -1.76 8.98 6.62
CA ALA A 111 -2.08 10.34 6.22
C ALA A 111 -1.30 11.36 7.07
N LEU A 112 -1.21 11.17 8.39
CA LEU A 112 -0.41 12.03 9.26
C LEU A 112 1.09 11.98 8.92
N MET A 113 1.62 10.80 8.59
CA MET A 113 3.02 10.66 8.17
C MET A 113 3.34 11.44 6.91
N THR A 114 2.39 11.64 6.00
CA THR A 114 2.61 12.46 4.80
C THR A 114 2.77 13.95 5.09
N LEU A 115 2.25 14.41 6.22
CA LEU A 115 2.35 15.81 6.65
C LEU A 115 3.67 16.12 7.41
N ILE A 116 4.35 15.09 7.91
CA ILE A 116 5.56 15.23 8.71
C ILE A 116 6.78 14.96 7.82
N LYS A 117 7.69 15.91 7.73
CA LYS A 117 9.00 15.70 7.09
C LYS A 117 9.87 14.88 8.04
N ILE A 118 9.90 13.57 7.85
CA ILE A 118 10.74 12.67 8.64
C ILE A 118 12.06 12.47 7.88
N ASP A 119 13.15 12.94 8.47
CA ASP A 119 14.49 12.65 7.98
C ASP A 119 14.93 11.28 8.55
N VAL A 120 14.86 10.28 7.70
CA VAL A 120 15.15 8.90 8.08
C VAL A 120 16.63 8.62 7.86
N LYS A 121 17.42 8.61 8.93
CA LYS A 121 18.83 8.22 8.86
C LYS A 121 18.98 6.79 8.32
N ARG A 122 19.83 6.61 7.33
CA ARG A 122 20.11 5.33 6.67
C ARG A 122 20.73 4.32 7.65
N ASN A 123 19.91 3.44 8.23
CA ASN A 123 20.34 2.37 9.11
C ASN A 123 19.73 1.03 8.67
N LYS A 124 20.51 -0.07 8.76
CA LYS A 124 20.07 -1.41 8.38
C LYS A 124 18.87 -1.88 9.23
N SER A 125 18.89 -1.61 10.53
CA SER A 125 17.79 -1.94 11.45
C SER A 125 16.49 -1.24 11.07
N LEU A 126 16.57 0.01 10.64
CA LEU A 126 15.43 0.78 10.20
C LEU A 126 14.85 0.23 8.90
N SER A 127 15.69 -0.21 7.96
CA SER A 127 15.23 -0.87 6.72
C SER A 127 14.43 -2.13 7.04
N ILE A 128 14.88 -2.94 7.99
CA ILE A 128 14.15 -4.14 8.41
C ILE A 128 12.80 -3.79 9.04
N LEU A 129 12.77 -2.79 9.91
CA LEU A 129 11.54 -2.33 10.55
C LEU A 129 10.54 -1.79 9.52
N ILE A 130 11.00 -0.97 8.58
CA ILE A 130 10.15 -0.40 7.52
C ILE A 130 9.65 -1.48 6.58
N GLY A 131 10.49 -2.44 6.21
CA GLY A 131 10.06 -3.59 5.41
C GLY A 131 8.96 -4.39 6.14
N PHE A 132 9.15 -4.69 7.41
CA PHE A 132 8.15 -5.39 8.24
C PHE A 132 6.83 -4.62 8.34
N LEU A 133 6.89 -3.34 8.72
CA LEU A 133 5.70 -2.48 8.81
C LEU A 133 5.03 -2.31 7.45
N GLY A 134 5.81 -2.12 6.39
CA GLY A 134 5.31 -2.03 5.02
C GLY A 134 4.56 -3.29 4.62
N GLY A 135 5.11 -4.48 4.86
CA GLY A 135 4.46 -5.75 4.58
C GLY A 135 3.18 -5.95 5.38
N PHE A 136 3.22 -5.67 6.70
CA PHE A 136 2.05 -5.76 7.57
C PHE A 136 0.92 -4.82 7.14
N ILE A 137 1.24 -3.54 6.91
CA ILE A 137 0.28 -2.51 6.49
C ILE A 137 -0.28 -2.82 5.10
N THR A 138 0.55 -3.32 4.18
CA THR A 138 0.10 -3.76 2.86
C THR A 138 -0.92 -4.89 2.98
N MET A 139 -0.68 -5.86 3.84
CA MET A 139 -1.60 -6.99 4.02
C MET A 139 -2.94 -6.57 4.60
N VAL A 140 -2.95 -5.65 5.58
CA VAL A 140 -4.18 -5.21 6.24
C VAL A 140 -5.01 -4.28 5.35
N GLY A 141 -4.39 -3.33 4.66
CA GLY A 141 -5.14 -2.28 3.97
C GLY A 141 -4.51 -1.76 2.69
N ASN A 142 -3.46 -2.38 2.19
CA ASN A 142 -2.72 -1.92 1.02
C ASN A 142 -2.28 -0.44 1.12
N ALA A 143 -2.06 0.06 2.35
CA ALA A 143 -1.79 1.46 2.66
C ALA A 143 -0.30 1.72 3.00
N ALA A 144 0.62 0.86 2.57
CA ALA A 144 2.05 1.03 2.84
C ALA A 144 2.71 2.16 2.03
N GLY A 145 2.00 2.74 1.06
CA GLY A 145 2.50 3.81 0.19
C GLY A 145 3.23 4.93 0.93
N PRO A 146 2.67 5.56 1.97
CA PRO A 146 3.34 6.64 2.71
C PRO A 146 4.64 6.24 3.37
N ILE A 147 4.66 5.09 4.08
CA ILE A 147 5.86 4.65 4.79
C ILE A 147 6.99 4.30 3.81
N MET A 148 6.63 3.66 2.68
CA MET A 148 7.59 3.35 1.62
C MET A 148 8.05 4.61 0.89
N SER A 149 7.17 5.59 0.69
CA SER A 149 7.52 6.88 0.10
C SER A 149 8.54 7.62 0.95
N ILE A 150 8.31 7.74 2.25
CA ILE A 150 9.25 8.37 3.19
C ILE A 150 10.61 7.65 3.14
N TYR A 151 10.60 6.33 3.15
CA TYR A 151 11.81 5.53 3.10
C TYR A 151 12.62 5.74 1.82
N PHE A 152 11.99 5.67 0.64
CA PHE A 152 12.69 5.85 -0.63
C PHE A 152 13.13 7.30 -0.86
N LEU A 153 12.33 8.28 -0.45
CA LEU A 153 12.71 9.70 -0.53
C LEU A 153 13.89 10.01 0.39
N SER A 154 13.95 9.42 1.60
CA SER A 154 15.09 9.57 2.50
C SER A 154 16.38 8.95 1.95
N MET A 155 16.26 8.01 1.03
CA MET A 155 17.38 7.44 0.29
C MET A 155 17.84 8.27 -0.91
N GLY A 156 17.19 9.41 -1.17
CA GLY A 156 17.49 10.28 -2.30
C GLY A 156 17.08 9.69 -3.66
N PHE A 157 16.04 8.85 -3.69
CA PHE A 157 15.56 8.31 -4.96
C PHE A 157 14.94 9.40 -5.83
N GLU A 158 15.40 9.51 -7.07
CA GLU A 158 14.76 10.30 -8.09
C GLU A 158 13.39 9.70 -8.47
N LYS A 159 12.50 10.53 -9.05
CA LYS A 159 11.12 10.17 -9.38
C LYS A 159 10.98 8.81 -10.09
N ASN A 160 11.74 8.59 -11.16
CA ASN A 160 11.62 7.36 -11.96
C ASN A 160 12.11 6.12 -11.18
N LYS A 161 13.18 6.29 -10.40
CA LYS A 161 13.74 5.25 -9.54
C LYS A 161 12.77 4.91 -8.39
N PHE A 162 12.14 5.94 -7.82
CA PHE A 162 11.10 5.78 -6.82
C PHE A 162 9.91 4.96 -7.36
N ILE A 163 9.34 5.37 -8.50
CA ILE A 163 8.17 4.70 -9.09
C ILE A 163 8.52 3.25 -9.46
N GLY A 164 9.66 3.03 -10.14
CA GLY A 164 10.07 1.69 -10.56
C GLY A 164 10.41 0.74 -9.42
N THR A 165 10.81 1.27 -8.25
CA THR A 165 11.12 0.44 -7.06
C THR A 165 9.87 0.20 -6.20
N ALA A 166 8.88 1.10 -6.26
CA ALA A 166 7.64 1.03 -5.48
C ALA A 166 6.51 0.27 -6.20
N ALA A 167 6.57 0.12 -7.53
CA ALA A 167 5.67 -0.74 -8.30
C ALA A 167 5.97 -2.21 -8.07
#